data_33d096c90fb9031e536534c5c7bb45f4
#
_entry.id   33d096c90fb9031e536534c5c7bb45f4
#
_cell.length_a   1.000
_cell.length_b   1.000
_cell.length_c   1.000
_cell.angle_alpha   90.00
_cell.angle_beta   90.00
_cell.angle_gamma   90.00
#
_symmetry.space_group_name_H-M   'P 1'
#
loop_
_entity.id
_entity.type
_entity.pdbx_description
1 polymer ?
#
loop_
_entity_poly.entity_id
_entity_poly.type
_entity_poly.pdbx_seq_one_letter_code
_entity_poly.pdbx_strand_id
1 'polypeptide(L)'
;AVGPDFKKPDAPKVSSYTEKPVSNQLATAPSIGGTQQYLDPGADIPAEWWALYRSPELDVLIKQAIKRNPNLAAADATLRAAQENANATFGSLLFPSVGLGGSAARQQINPSSFGQGAGNPIIYNLYNTSVSVNYNLDVFGGARRAVQSAAAQAEIAGFQLESAYLNLTANIVTTAIREAALRAQYASNLEIYEAQKNLADMIAKQLDIGTASRVDLTSQLSITASSQI
;
A
#
# COMPACT_ATOMS: atom_id res chain seq x y z
N ALA A 1 -29.65 12.72 16.00
CA ALA A 1 -28.33 13.31 15.98
C ALA A 1 -28.40 14.72 15.41
N VAL A 2 -27.60 15.63 15.91
CA VAL A 2 -27.49 16.98 15.38
C VAL A 2 -26.44 16.96 14.26
N GLY A 3 -26.75 17.59 13.12
CA GLY A 3 -25.88 17.66 11.95
C GLY A 3 -26.37 16.82 10.76
N PRO A 4 -25.87 17.10 9.54
CA PRO A 4 -26.26 16.38 8.33
C PRO A 4 -25.74 14.95 8.34
N ASP A 5 -26.48 14.05 7.71
CA ASP A 5 -26.00 12.70 7.42
C ASP A 5 -25.06 12.74 6.20
N PHE A 6 -24.03 11.89 6.23
CA PHE A 6 -23.13 11.74 5.08
C PHE A 6 -23.92 11.25 3.86
N LYS A 7 -23.75 11.93 2.74
CA LYS A 7 -24.20 11.48 1.43
C LYS A 7 -22.98 11.36 0.52
N LYS A 8 -22.82 10.17 -0.08
CA LYS A 8 -21.76 9.96 -1.07
C LYS A 8 -21.91 10.98 -2.19
N PRO A 9 -20.86 11.73 -2.56
CA PRO A 9 -20.90 12.63 -3.70
C PRO A 9 -21.25 11.88 -4.99
N ASP A 10 -22.00 12.51 -5.87
CA ASP A 10 -22.27 11.95 -7.19
C ASP A 10 -20.97 11.81 -7.99
N ALA A 11 -20.89 10.75 -8.78
CA ALA A 11 -19.76 10.57 -9.69
C ALA A 11 -19.69 11.73 -10.70
N PRO A 12 -18.49 12.18 -11.12
CA PRO A 12 -18.35 13.18 -12.17
C PRO A 12 -19.12 12.77 -13.44
N LYS A 13 -19.89 13.70 -14.01
CA LYS A 13 -20.67 13.46 -15.25
C LYS A 13 -19.80 13.54 -16.50
N VAL A 14 -18.60 12.95 -16.45
CA VAL A 14 -17.69 12.91 -17.60
C VAL A 14 -17.60 11.48 -18.10
N SER A 15 -17.73 11.29 -19.40
CA SER A 15 -17.62 9.99 -20.06
C SER A 15 -16.20 9.69 -20.54
N SER A 16 -15.31 10.68 -20.56
CA SER A 16 -13.92 10.52 -21.01
C SER A 16 -13.00 11.47 -20.26
N TYR A 17 -11.79 11.05 -19.98
CA TYR A 17 -10.71 11.90 -19.42
C TYR A 17 -9.84 12.53 -20.51
N THR A 18 -10.10 12.23 -21.78
CA THR A 18 -9.36 12.77 -22.93
C THR A 18 -10.27 13.67 -23.76
N GLU A 19 -9.70 14.72 -24.34
CA GLU A 19 -10.40 15.69 -25.18
C GLU A 19 -11.00 15.03 -26.46
N LYS A 20 -10.33 14.00 -26.97
CA LYS A 20 -10.79 13.19 -28.09
C LYS A 20 -11.02 11.74 -27.63
N PRO A 21 -12.04 11.06 -28.16
CA PRO A 21 -12.22 9.64 -27.87
C PRO A 21 -10.95 8.86 -28.24
N VAL A 22 -10.47 8.04 -27.32
CA VAL A 22 -9.35 7.14 -27.60
C VAL A 22 -9.84 6.01 -28.51
N SER A 23 -9.08 5.73 -29.57
CA SER A 23 -9.40 4.60 -30.45
C SER A 23 -9.38 3.29 -29.65
N ASN A 24 -10.42 2.46 -29.82
CA ASN A 24 -10.45 1.14 -29.21
C ASN A 24 -9.38 0.20 -29.74
N GLN A 25 -8.74 0.55 -30.87
CA GLN A 25 -7.64 -0.21 -31.47
C GLN A 25 -6.35 0.56 -31.32
N LEU A 26 -5.33 -0.06 -30.75
CA LEU A 26 -3.99 0.50 -30.68
C LEU A 26 -3.21 0.22 -31.96
N ALA A 27 -2.17 1.01 -32.22
CA ALA A 27 -1.31 0.82 -33.37
C ALA A 27 -0.61 -0.55 -33.33
N THR A 28 -0.44 -1.16 -34.50
CA THR A 28 0.35 -2.38 -34.67
C THR A 28 1.75 -2.07 -35.16
N ALA A 29 2.71 -2.90 -34.81
CA ALA A 29 4.08 -2.83 -35.36
C ALA A 29 4.52 -4.23 -35.83
N PRO A 30 5.32 -4.33 -36.92
CA PRO A 30 5.85 -5.61 -37.38
C PRO A 30 7.03 -6.07 -36.50
N SER A 31 6.79 -6.25 -35.20
CA SER A 31 7.79 -6.63 -34.21
C SER A 31 7.21 -7.63 -33.22
N ILE A 32 8.09 -8.31 -32.48
CA ILE A 32 7.67 -9.18 -31.38
C ILE A 32 6.87 -8.35 -30.36
N GLY A 33 5.61 -8.77 -30.10
CA GLY A 33 4.69 -8.04 -29.21
C GLY A 33 3.92 -6.89 -29.86
N GLY A 34 4.13 -6.58 -31.15
CA GLY A 34 3.43 -5.54 -31.91
C GLY A 34 2.07 -5.98 -32.47
N THR A 35 1.50 -7.07 -31.99
CA THR A 35 0.16 -7.54 -32.38
C THR A 35 -0.92 -6.55 -31.96
N GLN A 36 -2.04 -6.55 -32.71
CA GLN A 36 -3.19 -5.69 -32.41
C GLN A 36 -3.66 -5.84 -30.98
N GLN A 37 -3.71 -4.74 -30.26
CA GLN A 37 -4.28 -4.65 -28.90
C GLN A 37 -5.57 -3.83 -28.94
N TYR A 38 -6.48 -4.15 -28.04
CA TYR A 38 -7.78 -3.49 -27.94
C TYR A 38 -7.97 -2.92 -26.54
N LEU A 39 -8.54 -1.73 -26.47
CA LEU A 39 -9.06 -1.17 -25.23
C LEU A 39 -10.53 -1.60 -25.12
N ASP A 40 -10.90 -2.16 -23.99
CA ASP A 40 -12.28 -2.56 -23.68
C ASP A 40 -12.85 -1.63 -22.60
N PRO A 41 -13.49 -0.52 -22.99
CA PRO A 41 -14.06 0.43 -22.04
C PRO A 41 -15.22 -0.21 -21.30
N GLY A 42 -15.15 -0.23 -19.97
CA GLY A 42 -16.19 -0.78 -19.11
C GLY A 42 -15.99 -2.24 -18.69
N ALA A 43 -14.94 -2.90 -19.14
CA ALA A 43 -14.54 -4.18 -18.58
C ALA A 43 -14.02 -4.00 -17.14
N ASP A 44 -14.45 -4.89 -16.24
CA ASP A 44 -13.91 -4.95 -14.89
C ASP A 44 -12.44 -5.38 -14.91
N ILE A 45 -11.62 -4.71 -14.12
CA ILE A 45 -10.21 -5.08 -13.93
C ILE A 45 -10.19 -6.27 -12.96
N PRO A 46 -9.71 -7.46 -13.37
CA PRO A 46 -9.62 -8.59 -12.47
C PRO A 46 -8.64 -8.32 -11.32
N ALA A 47 -8.89 -8.91 -10.15
CA ALA A 47 -8.03 -8.75 -8.98
C ALA A 47 -6.57 -9.18 -9.28
N GLU A 48 -6.38 -10.21 -10.09
CA GLU A 48 -5.08 -10.68 -10.59
C GLU A 48 -4.80 -10.13 -12.00
N TRP A 49 -4.87 -8.78 -12.16
CA TRP A 49 -4.73 -8.09 -13.45
C TRP A 49 -3.43 -8.42 -14.21
N TRP A 50 -2.36 -8.79 -13.49
CA TRP A 50 -1.09 -9.21 -14.11
C TRP A 50 -1.18 -10.52 -14.89
N ALA A 51 -2.23 -11.32 -14.69
CA ALA A 51 -2.48 -12.54 -15.49
C ALA A 51 -2.67 -12.23 -16.97
N LEU A 52 -3.04 -11.00 -17.33
CA LEU A 52 -3.14 -10.52 -18.70
C LEU A 52 -1.81 -10.61 -19.46
N TYR A 53 -0.67 -10.56 -18.75
CA TYR A 53 0.66 -10.73 -19.37
C TYR A 53 1.00 -12.19 -19.70
N ARG A 54 0.20 -13.17 -19.27
CA ARG A 54 0.34 -14.61 -19.55
C ARG A 54 1.74 -15.16 -19.24
N SER A 55 2.39 -14.63 -18.19
CA SER A 55 3.70 -15.10 -17.71
C SER A 55 3.53 -15.84 -16.39
N PRO A 56 3.70 -17.17 -16.36
CA PRO A 56 3.65 -17.96 -15.14
C PRO A 56 4.73 -17.54 -14.12
N GLU A 57 5.91 -17.16 -14.59
CA GLU A 57 7.02 -16.73 -13.74
C GLU A 57 6.66 -15.43 -13.00
N LEU A 58 6.03 -14.47 -13.69
CA LEU A 58 5.55 -13.23 -13.12
C LEU A 58 4.46 -13.49 -12.07
N ASP A 59 3.53 -14.38 -12.36
CA ASP A 59 2.46 -14.77 -11.42
C ASP A 59 3.02 -15.36 -10.13
N VAL A 60 3.97 -16.29 -10.23
CA VAL A 60 4.63 -16.90 -9.07
C VAL A 60 5.39 -15.83 -8.26
N LEU A 61 6.11 -14.94 -8.93
CA LEU A 61 6.86 -13.86 -8.28
C LEU A 61 5.94 -12.94 -7.47
N ILE A 62 4.82 -12.50 -8.08
CA ILE A 62 3.85 -11.61 -7.42
C ILE A 62 3.20 -12.31 -6.23
N LYS A 63 2.75 -13.55 -6.37
CA LYS A 63 2.14 -14.32 -5.28
C LYS A 63 3.11 -14.52 -4.11
N GLN A 64 4.38 -14.77 -4.39
CA GLN A 64 5.42 -14.84 -3.35
C GLN A 64 5.64 -13.49 -2.67
N ALA A 65 5.69 -12.40 -3.43
CA ALA A 65 5.87 -11.06 -2.90
C ALA A 65 4.70 -10.65 -1.99
N ILE A 66 3.45 -10.88 -2.41
CA ILE A 66 2.26 -10.62 -1.60
C ILE A 66 2.34 -11.36 -0.26
N LYS A 67 2.72 -12.65 -0.30
CA LYS A 67 2.80 -13.49 0.91
C LYS A 67 3.91 -13.06 1.88
N ARG A 68 5.00 -12.48 1.38
CA ARG A 68 6.21 -12.20 2.18
C ARG A 68 6.48 -10.72 2.41
N ASN A 69 5.65 -9.82 1.90
CA ASN A 69 5.88 -8.38 2.03
C ASN A 69 5.51 -7.88 3.44
N PRO A 70 6.48 -7.36 4.23
CA PRO A 70 6.21 -6.88 5.57
C PRO A 70 5.35 -5.60 5.59
N ASN A 71 5.43 -4.76 4.54
CA ASN A 71 4.63 -3.54 4.48
C ASN A 71 3.14 -3.86 4.27
N LEU A 72 2.83 -4.90 3.49
CA LEU A 72 1.46 -5.36 3.31
C LEU A 72 0.91 -5.96 4.61
N ALA A 73 1.73 -6.74 5.33
CA ALA A 73 1.38 -7.26 6.65
C ALA A 73 1.17 -6.13 7.69
N ALA A 74 1.97 -5.07 7.63
CA ALA A 74 1.79 -3.88 8.48
C ALA A 74 0.49 -3.13 8.14
N ALA A 75 0.15 -2.97 6.86
CA ALA A 75 -1.10 -2.34 6.44
C ALA A 75 -2.33 -3.15 6.89
N ASP A 76 -2.29 -4.48 6.81
CA ASP A 76 -3.34 -5.36 7.33
C ASP A 76 -3.48 -5.26 8.86
N ALA A 77 -2.36 -5.18 9.59
CA ALA A 77 -2.38 -4.96 11.04
C ALA A 77 -2.96 -3.58 11.40
N THR A 78 -2.68 -2.55 10.60
CA THR A 78 -3.24 -1.20 10.78
C THR A 78 -4.76 -1.21 10.56
N LEU A 79 -5.25 -1.91 9.55
CA LEU A 79 -6.67 -2.09 9.31
C LEU A 79 -7.35 -2.76 10.52
N ARG A 80 -6.78 -3.87 11.02
CA ARG A 80 -7.32 -4.55 12.21
C ARG A 80 -7.33 -3.62 13.43
N ALA A 81 -6.27 -2.87 13.67
CA ALA A 81 -6.22 -1.91 14.76
C ALA A 81 -7.29 -0.82 14.63
N ALA A 82 -7.56 -0.33 13.43
CA ALA A 82 -8.61 0.66 13.18
C ALA A 82 -10.01 0.06 13.40
N GLN A 83 -10.25 -1.19 12.98
CA GLN A 83 -11.51 -1.90 13.23
C GLN A 83 -11.76 -2.12 14.73
N GLU A 84 -10.74 -2.57 15.48
CA GLU A 84 -10.86 -2.76 16.92
C GLU A 84 -11.04 -1.42 17.67
N ASN A 85 -10.44 -0.35 17.20
CA ASN A 85 -10.68 0.99 17.75
C ASN A 85 -12.14 1.45 17.50
N ALA A 86 -12.70 1.16 16.34
CA ALA A 86 -14.11 1.43 16.06
C ALA A 86 -15.03 0.61 16.99
N ASN A 87 -14.72 -0.67 17.19
CA ASN A 87 -15.46 -1.55 18.13
C ASN A 87 -15.35 -1.06 19.57
N ALA A 88 -14.16 -0.66 20.02
CA ALA A 88 -13.93 -0.10 21.35
C ALA A 88 -14.71 1.21 21.56
N THR A 89 -14.71 2.08 20.55
CA THR A 89 -15.47 3.34 20.57
C THR A 89 -16.97 3.06 20.64
N PHE A 90 -17.48 2.12 19.87
CA PHE A 90 -18.86 1.66 19.92
C PHE A 90 -19.22 1.14 21.31
N GLY A 91 -18.40 0.24 21.87
CA GLY A 91 -18.63 -0.34 23.19
C GLY A 91 -18.58 0.67 24.32
N SER A 92 -17.63 1.61 24.29
CA SER A 92 -17.45 2.57 25.38
C SER A 92 -18.45 3.71 25.37
N LEU A 93 -18.98 4.10 24.22
CA LEU A 93 -19.87 5.26 24.11
C LEU A 93 -21.36 4.91 24.07
N LEU A 94 -21.72 3.73 23.57
CA LEU A 94 -23.13 3.35 23.40
C LEU A 94 -23.65 2.38 24.45
N PHE A 95 -22.77 1.80 25.28
CA PHE A 95 -23.18 0.90 26.35
C PHE A 95 -22.86 1.48 27.73
N PRO A 96 -23.65 1.09 28.77
CA PRO A 96 -23.33 1.42 30.15
C PRO A 96 -22.01 0.79 30.57
N SER A 97 -21.19 1.54 31.32
CA SER A 97 -20.03 0.99 32.01
C SER A 97 -20.41 0.47 33.36
N VAL A 98 -19.98 -0.74 33.68
CA VAL A 98 -20.19 -1.38 34.98
C VAL A 98 -18.86 -1.52 35.68
N GLY A 99 -18.73 -0.91 36.86
CA GLY A 99 -17.56 -1.02 37.71
C GLY A 99 -17.83 -1.73 39.00
N LEU A 100 -16.94 -2.62 39.44
CA LEU A 100 -16.94 -3.24 40.74
C LEU A 100 -15.72 -2.66 41.52
N GLY A 101 -16.01 -2.09 42.68
CA GLY A 101 -15.00 -1.56 43.59
C GLY A 101 -15.02 -2.23 44.96
N GLY A 102 -13.84 -2.45 45.51
CA GLY A 102 -13.73 -2.95 46.90
C GLY A 102 -12.59 -2.24 47.61
N SER A 103 -12.81 -1.82 48.85
CA SER A 103 -11.77 -1.27 49.68
C SER A 103 -11.83 -1.78 51.10
N ALA A 104 -10.70 -1.96 51.74
CA ALA A 104 -10.56 -2.29 53.15
C ALA A 104 -9.60 -1.26 53.78
N ALA A 105 -10.04 -0.59 54.83
CA ALA A 105 -9.24 0.41 55.51
C ALA A 105 -9.32 0.21 57.03
N ARG A 106 -8.21 0.35 57.72
CA ARG A 106 -8.19 0.42 59.20
C ARG A 106 -8.08 1.88 59.57
N GLN A 107 -9.06 2.36 60.31
CA GLN A 107 -9.16 3.77 60.71
C GLN A 107 -9.06 3.92 62.22
N GLN A 108 -8.45 5.01 62.65
CA GLN A 108 -8.38 5.43 64.05
C GLN A 108 -9.04 6.80 64.16
N ILE A 109 -9.99 6.92 65.05
CA ILE A 109 -10.66 8.17 65.39
C ILE A 109 -10.28 8.56 66.82
N ASN A 110 -9.81 9.80 67.00
CA ASN A 110 -9.60 10.39 68.30
C ASN A 110 -10.86 11.17 68.72
N PRO A 111 -11.48 10.86 69.84
CA PRO A 111 -12.71 11.55 70.35
C PRO A 111 -12.52 13.06 70.51
N SER A 112 -11.31 13.50 70.82
CA SER A 112 -10.98 14.93 70.93
C SER A 112 -11.15 15.71 69.63
N SER A 113 -11.09 15.07 68.44
CA SER A 113 -11.35 15.68 67.15
C SER A 113 -12.81 16.13 66.97
N PHE A 114 -13.70 15.66 67.78
CA PHE A 114 -15.12 15.99 67.78
C PHE A 114 -15.56 16.81 69.00
N GLY A 115 -14.60 17.44 69.73
CA GLY A 115 -14.89 18.27 70.88
C GLY A 115 -15.26 17.45 72.14
N GLN A 116 -15.14 16.13 72.13
CA GLN A 116 -15.25 15.28 73.27
C GLN A 116 -13.91 15.22 73.97
N GLY A 117 -13.90 15.30 75.32
CA GLY A 117 -12.65 15.30 76.10
C GLY A 117 -11.69 14.17 75.76
N ALA A 118 -10.47 14.17 76.29
CA ALA A 118 -9.43 13.18 76.04
C ALA A 118 -9.96 11.75 76.34
N GLY A 119 -10.33 11.01 75.31
CA GLY A 119 -10.76 9.62 75.33
C GLY A 119 -9.79 8.72 74.57
N ASN A 120 -9.85 7.41 74.86
CA ASN A 120 -9.03 6.44 74.12
C ASN A 120 -9.39 6.45 72.66
N PRO A 121 -8.42 6.36 71.75
CA PRO A 121 -8.66 6.29 70.29
C PRO A 121 -9.46 5.04 69.96
N ILE A 122 -10.48 5.22 69.12
CA ILE A 122 -11.31 4.13 68.62
C ILE A 122 -10.71 3.63 67.28
N ILE A 123 -10.30 2.36 67.28
CA ILE A 123 -9.75 1.72 66.04
C ILE A 123 -10.80 0.77 65.50
N TYR A 124 -11.15 0.91 64.20
CA TYR A 124 -12.06 0.04 63.53
C TYR A 124 -11.62 -0.27 62.09
N ASN A 125 -12.11 -1.39 61.57
CA ASN A 125 -11.90 -1.76 60.17
C ASN A 125 -13.16 -1.40 59.39
N LEU A 126 -12.94 -0.68 58.26
CA LEU A 126 -14.00 -0.31 57.36
C LEU A 126 -13.83 -1.11 56.06
N TYR A 127 -14.86 -1.88 55.69
CA TYR A 127 -14.94 -2.61 54.44
C TYR A 127 -16.03 -1.98 53.59
N ASN A 128 -15.69 -1.67 52.35
CA ASN A 128 -16.63 -1.11 51.38
C ASN A 128 -16.61 -1.96 50.14
N THR A 129 -17.77 -2.35 49.64
CA THR A 129 -17.95 -2.99 48.33
C THR A 129 -19.04 -2.23 47.60
N SER A 130 -18.75 -1.84 46.37
CA SER A 130 -19.68 -1.06 45.56
C SER A 130 -19.74 -1.57 44.12
N VAL A 131 -20.93 -1.54 43.55
CA VAL A 131 -21.17 -1.71 42.13
C VAL A 131 -21.64 -0.36 41.59
N SER A 132 -20.96 0.14 40.57
CA SER A 132 -21.32 1.39 39.89
C SER A 132 -21.72 1.11 38.45
N VAL A 133 -22.83 1.70 38.02
CA VAL A 133 -23.29 1.67 36.62
C VAL A 133 -23.37 3.10 36.14
N ASN A 134 -22.58 3.42 35.09
CA ASN A 134 -22.60 4.73 34.52
C ASN A 134 -23.04 4.63 33.05
N TYR A 135 -24.07 5.39 32.68
CA TYR A 135 -24.57 5.48 31.30
C TYR A 135 -24.78 6.93 30.91
N ASN A 136 -24.17 7.34 29.81
CA ASN A 136 -24.30 8.68 29.26
C ASN A 136 -25.32 8.64 28.10
N LEU A 137 -26.48 9.25 28.33
CA LEU A 137 -27.54 9.32 27.31
C LEU A 137 -27.10 10.22 26.16
N ASP A 138 -27.02 9.67 24.94
CA ASP A 138 -26.66 10.41 23.72
C ASP A 138 -27.87 11.16 23.12
N VAL A 139 -28.36 12.15 23.85
CA VAL A 139 -29.55 12.94 23.47
C VAL A 139 -29.33 13.71 22.17
N PHE A 140 -28.13 14.27 21.97
CA PHE A 140 -27.78 15.05 20.80
C PHE A 140 -27.08 14.25 19.69
N GLY A 141 -26.74 13.00 19.92
CA GLY A 141 -26.13 12.12 18.94
C GLY A 141 -24.62 12.25 18.79
N GLY A 142 -23.94 12.88 19.76
CA GLY A 142 -22.47 13.04 19.74
C GLY A 142 -21.73 11.71 19.76
N ALA A 143 -22.15 10.78 20.61
CA ALA A 143 -21.58 9.43 20.69
C ALA A 143 -21.77 8.65 19.37
N ARG A 144 -22.96 8.73 18.78
CA ARG A 144 -23.24 8.12 17.46
C ARG A 144 -22.35 8.69 16.35
N ARG A 145 -22.11 10.00 16.33
CA ARG A 145 -21.20 10.63 15.36
C ARG A 145 -19.75 10.24 15.59
N ALA A 146 -19.31 10.08 16.83
CA ALA A 146 -17.97 9.59 17.13
C ALA A 146 -17.77 8.14 16.64
N VAL A 147 -18.76 7.27 16.83
CA VAL A 147 -18.75 5.90 16.30
C VAL A 147 -18.70 5.89 14.76
N GLN A 148 -19.51 6.73 14.09
CA GLN A 148 -19.48 6.86 12.64
C GLN A 148 -18.11 7.34 12.14
N SER A 149 -17.49 8.28 12.84
CA SER A 149 -16.14 8.76 12.52
C SER A 149 -15.10 7.65 12.65
N ALA A 150 -15.16 6.85 13.73
CA ALA A 150 -14.25 5.72 13.93
C ALA A 150 -14.45 4.62 12.87
N ALA A 151 -15.71 4.34 12.48
CA ALA A 151 -16.01 3.41 11.40
C ALA A 151 -15.46 3.89 10.05
N ALA A 152 -15.60 5.18 9.74
CA ALA A 152 -15.02 5.77 8.53
C ALA A 152 -13.48 5.69 8.51
N GLN A 153 -12.83 5.83 9.67
CA GLN A 153 -11.37 5.64 9.78
C GLN A 153 -10.96 4.19 9.49
N ALA A 154 -11.75 3.20 9.93
CA ALA A 154 -11.50 1.81 9.58
C ALA A 154 -11.68 1.54 8.07
N GLU A 155 -12.67 2.18 7.43
CA GLU A 155 -12.85 2.11 5.99
C GLU A 155 -11.67 2.74 5.22
N ILE A 156 -11.17 3.89 5.68
CA ILE A 156 -9.95 4.51 5.13
C ILE A 156 -8.76 3.55 5.21
N ALA A 157 -8.56 2.88 6.35
CA ALA A 157 -7.48 1.90 6.50
C ALA A 157 -7.64 0.70 5.54
N GLY A 158 -8.88 0.30 5.24
CA GLY A 158 -9.19 -0.70 4.21
C GLY A 158 -8.72 -0.27 2.82
N PHE A 159 -9.07 0.93 2.38
CA PHE A 159 -8.60 1.46 1.08
C PHE A 159 -7.08 1.69 1.03
N GLN A 160 -6.45 2.00 2.16
CA GLN A 160 -5.00 2.08 2.24
C GLN A 160 -4.32 0.71 2.04
N LEU A 161 -4.90 -0.37 2.58
CA LEU A 161 -4.44 -1.74 2.33
C LEU A 161 -4.58 -2.11 0.85
N GLU A 162 -5.72 -1.82 0.22
CA GLU A 162 -5.92 -2.03 -1.23
C GLU A 162 -4.91 -1.25 -2.06
N SER A 163 -4.67 0.01 -1.71
CA SER A 163 -3.66 0.84 -2.37
C SER A 163 -2.25 0.26 -2.22
N ALA A 164 -1.89 -0.24 -1.04
CA ALA A 164 -0.59 -0.89 -0.81
C ALA A 164 -0.45 -2.16 -1.68
N TYR A 165 -1.51 -2.96 -1.80
CA TYR A 165 -1.56 -4.14 -2.65
C TYR A 165 -1.36 -3.78 -4.13
N LEU A 166 -2.11 -2.79 -4.64
CA LEU A 166 -2.00 -2.33 -6.02
C LEU A 166 -0.60 -1.77 -6.33
N ASN A 167 -0.05 -0.96 -5.42
CA ASN A 167 1.29 -0.40 -5.58
C ASN A 167 2.36 -1.50 -5.60
N LEU A 168 2.26 -2.49 -4.73
CA LEU A 168 3.20 -3.62 -4.71
C LEU A 168 3.17 -4.38 -6.05
N THR A 169 1.98 -4.78 -6.48
CA THR A 169 1.82 -5.57 -7.72
C THR A 169 2.25 -4.77 -8.96
N ALA A 170 1.89 -3.48 -9.04
CA ALA A 170 2.27 -2.60 -10.14
C ALA A 170 3.80 -2.39 -10.21
N ASN A 171 4.46 -2.21 -9.06
CA ASN A 171 5.91 -2.05 -9.01
C ASN A 171 6.64 -3.32 -9.45
N ILE A 172 6.15 -4.50 -9.07
CA ILE A 172 6.74 -5.77 -9.49
C ILE A 172 6.61 -5.95 -10.99
N VAL A 173 5.40 -5.74 -11.54
CA VAL A 173 5.15 -5.86 -12.99
C VAL A 173 6.02 -4.89 -13.78
N THR A 174 6.04 -3.62 -13.38
CA THR A 174 6.82 -2.58 -14.05
C THR A 174 8.31 -2.91 -14.01
N THR A 175 8.81 -3.39 -12.87
CA THR A 175 10.23 -3.77 -12.71
C THR A 175 10.57 -4.99 -13.56
N ALA A 176 9.70 -6.00 -13.61
CA ALA A 176 9.90 -7.19 -14.43
C ALA A 176 9.92 -6.86 -15.92
N ILE A 177 9.00 -6.00 -16.38
CA ILE A 177 8.99 -5.52 -17.79
C ILE A 177 10.28 -4.75 -18.10
N ARG A 178 10.70 -3.88 -17.19
CA ARG A 178 11.94 -3.09 -17.36
C ARG A 178 13.18 -3.98 -17.41
N GLU A 179 13.23 -5.01 -16.56
CA GLU A 179 14.33 -5.99 -16.55
C GLU A 179 14.37 -6.75 -17.89
N ALA A 180 13.22 -7.23 -18.38
CA ALA A 180 13.13 -7.92 -19.66
C ALA A 180 13.55 -7.02 -20.83
N ALA A 181 13.16 -5.74 -20.83
CA ALA A 181 13.56 -4.77 -21.84
C ALA A 181 15.07 -4.51 -21.81
N LEU A 182 15.67 -4.34 -20.63
CA LEU A 182 17.10 -4.16 -20.47
C LEU A 182 17.89 -5.39 -20.91
N ARG A 183 17.39 -6.58 -20.64
CA ARG A 183 17.99 -7.85 -21.10
C ARG A 183 17.99 -7.95 -22.62
N ALA A 184 16.88 -7.60 -23.25
CA ALA A 184 16.78 -7.56 -24.71
C ALA A 184 17.73 -6.50 -25.33
N GLN A 185 17.82 -5.33 -24.72
CA GLN A 185 18.71 -4.27 -25.13
C GLN A 185 20.19 -4.70 -25.01
N TYR A 186 20.54 -5.36 -23.91
CA TYR A 186 21.89 -5.91 -23.73
C TYR A 186 22.24 -6.95 -24.81
N ALA A 187 21.33 -7.86 -25.13
CA ALA A 187 21.54 -8.85 -26.19
C ALA A 187 21.76 -8.17 -27.56
N SER A 188 20.94 -7.18 -27.90
CA SER A 188 21.09 -6.43 -29.15
C SER A 188 22.40 -5.65 -29.19
N ASN A 189 22.81 -5.02 -28.09
CA ASN A 189 24.08 -4.28 -28.02
C ASN A 189 25.27 -5.24 -28.17
N LEU A 190 25.19 -6.45 -27.62
CA LEU A 190 26.23 -7.47 -27.79
C LEU A 190 26.38 -7.88 -29.26
N GLU A 191 25.25 -8.09 -29.96
CA GLU A 191 25.30 -8.39 -31.41
C GLU A 191 25.91 -7.25 -32.20
N ILE A 192 25.57 -6.00 -31.88
CA ILE A 192 26.17 -4.81 -32.51
C ILE A 192 27.68 -4.77 -32.24
N TYR A 193 28.12 -4.97 -31.02
CA TYR A 193 29.54 -5.00 -30.66
C TYR A 193 30.31 -6.09 -31.45
N GLU A 194 29.78 -7.31 -31.53
CA GLU A 194 30.38 -8.39 -32.29
C GLU A 194 30.45 -8.06 -33.79
N ALA A 195 29.41 -7.44 -34.38
CA ALA A 195 29.41 -7.00 -35.76
C ALA A 195 30.48 -5.93 -36.00
N GLN A 196 30.59 -4.93 -35.10
CA GLN A 196 31.63 -3.87 -35.20
C GLN A 196 33.06 -4.43 -35.06
N LYS A 197 33.26 -5.41 -34.19
CA LYS A 197 34.53 -6.11 -34.03
C LYS A 197 34.92 -6.86 -35.29
N ASN A 198 33.99 -7.62 -35.88
CA ASN A 198 34.22 -8.34 -37.13
C ASN A 198 34.56 -7.37 -38.29
N LEU A 199 33.92 -6.20 -38.32
CA LEU A 199 34.26 -5.16 -39.30
C LEU A 199 35.64 -4.58 -39.08
N ALA A 200 36.06 -4.34 -37.84
CA ALA A 200 37.41 -3.91 -37.50
C ALA A 200 38.48 -4.93 -37.95
N ASP A 201 38.23 -6.23 -37.69
CA ASP A 201 39.11 -7.32 -38.14
C ASP A 201 39.19 -7.40 -39.67
N MET A 202 38.08 -7.14 -40.37
CA MET A 202 38.08 -7.05 -41.84
C MET A 202 38.93 -5.89 -42.35
N ILE A 203 38.76 -4.70 -41.78
CA ILE A 203 39.54 -3.48 -42.16
C ILE A 203 41.02 -3.70 -41.82
N ALA A 204 41.36 -4.35 -40.71
CA ALA A 204 42.75 -4.70 -40.40
C ALA A 204 43.38 -5.58 -41.47
N LYS A 205 42.68 -6.62 -41.96
CA LYS A 205 43.16 -7.45 -43.10
C LYS A 205 43.27 -6.67 -44.38
N GLN A 206 42.36 -5.73 -44.64
CA GLN A 206 42.44 -4.84 -45.83
C GLN A 206 43.64 -3.87 -45.74
N LEU A 207 43.96 -3.41 -44.54
CA LEU A 207 45.18 -2.60 -44.31
C LEU A 207 46.46 -3.38 -44.63
N ASP A 208 46.52 -4.65 -44.18
CA ASP A 208 47.68 -5.52 -44.43
C ASP A 208 47.94 -5.77 -45.90
N ILE A 209 46.91 -5.82 -46.74
CA ILE A 209 47.03 -5.99 -48.19
C ILE A 209 47.03 -4.62 -48.94
N GLY A 210 47.04 -3.49 -48.21
CA GLY A 210 47.16 -2.15 -48.77
C GLY A 210 45.90 -1.57 -49.39
N THR A 211 44.70 -2.13 -49.13
CA THR A 211 43.42 -1.66 -49.68
C THR A 211 42.61 -0.78 -48.71
N ALA A 212 43.03 -0.64 -47.43
CA ALA A 212 42.47 0.28 -46.44
C ALA A 212 43.58 1.16 -45.82
N SER A 213 43.16 2.27 -45.19
CA SER A 213 44.08 3.17 -44.49
C SER A 213 44.14 2.91 -42.98
N ARG A 214 45.24 3.38 -42.34
CA ARG A 214 45.32 3.35 -40.85
C ARG A 214 44.22 4.20 -40.21
N VAL A 215 43.77 5.27 -40.87
CA VAL A 215 42.70 6.14 -40.37
C VAL A 215 41.39 5.37 -40.32
N ASP A 216 41.10 4.58 -41.35
CA ASP A 216 39.87 3.75 -41.39
C ASP A 216 39.85 2.73 -40.24
N LEU A 217 40.99 2.04 -40.02
CA LEU A 217 41.10 1.08 -38.91
C LEU A 217 40.96 1.76 -37.56
N THR A 218 41.61 2.90 -37.33
CA THR A 218 41.55 3.62 -36.06
C THR A 218 40.12 4.15 -35.78
N SER A 219 39.46 4.65 -36.81
CA SER A 219 38.08 5.09 -36.75
C SER A 219 37.15 3.93 -36.35
N GLN A 220 37.30 2.78 -37.00
CA GLN A 220 36.47 1.60 -36.69
C GLN A 220 36.74 1.06 -35.31
N LEU A 221 38.01 1.03 -34.85
CA LEU A 221 38.34 0.64 -33.48
C LEU A 221 37.69 1.57 -32.42
N SER A 222 37.65 2.88 -32.71
CA SER A 222 36.96 3.85 -31.85
C SER A 222 35.46 3.58 -31.79
N ILE A 223 34.81 3.27 -32.92
CA ILE A 223 33.39 2.89 -32.98
C ILE A 223 33.16 1.60 -32.18
N THR A 224 34.00 0.60 -32.38
CA THR A 224 33.93 -0.69 -31.64
C THR A 224 34.06 -0.46 -30.15
N ALA A 225 35.02 0.33 -29.70
CA ALA A 225 35.19 0.68 -28.29
C ALA A 225 33.97 1.42 -27.72
N SER A 226 33.37 2.32 -28.48
CA SER A 226 32.14 3.03 -28.06
C SER A 226 30.91 2.13 -28.00
N SER A 227 30.89 1.02 -28.74
CA SER A 227 29.79 0.05 -28.70
C SER A 227 29.90 -0.97 -27.53
N GLN A 228 31.00 -0.96 -26.78
CA GLN A 228 31.25 -1.82 -25.65
C GLN A 228 30.64 -1.29 -24.33
N ILE A 229 30.21 -0.04 -24.31
CA ILE A 229 29.61 0.66 -23.17
C ILE A 229 28.10 0.43 -23.18
#